data_b06b7d82c60eef695475b2a74b766c5c
#
_entry.id   b06b7d82c60eef695475b2a74b766c5c
#
_cell.length_a   1.000
_cell.length_b   1.000
_cell.length_c   1.000
_cell.angle_alpha   90.00
_cell.angle_beta   90.00
_cell.angle_gamma   90.00
#
_symmetry.space_group_name_H-M   'P 1'
#
loop_
_entity.id
_entity.type
_entity.pdbx_description
1 polymer ?
#
loop_
_entity_poly.entity_id
_entity_poly.type
_entity_poly.pdbx_seq_one_letter_code
_entity_poly.pdbx_strand_id
1 'polypeptide(L)'
;MEQLCGLFGLTRQAWYAATRRQEKLGFQAAIVLTEVKRLRKQIAGLGTTKLYELMQDFLASHQIKLGRDKLHKLLKINGLILTKKRSKIKTTDSDHDLEKYPNQVKELKPTGIGQLWVSDLNYIRVGIGFAYLSVIMDAYSRKIVGWSFHKTLEAKGPVAALEMALQMHGQTNQSLIHHSDRGVKYCSGAYVDRLRQAKITISMTESGDPNENALAERVFRTLKEEFHLWGFPSFGLAETAVEQAIRAYNSLRPHASLGYKTPDLAHQGKGYQPLKWYPYKKVRFGNVHYQADNLSCSPL
;
A
#
# COMPACT_ATOMS: atom_id res chain seq x y z
N MET A 1 18.53 50.06 -12.80
CA MET A 1 17.28 49.34 -12.41
C MET A 1 16.04 50.03 -12.97
N GLU A 2 15.86 51.35 -12.83
CA GLU A 2 14.67 52.07 -13.32
C GLU A 2 14.52 51.96 -14.85
N GLN A 3 15.60 52.22 -15.59
CA GLN A 3 15.63 52.04 -17.05
C GLN A 3 15.37 50.59 -17.51
N LEU A 4 15.90 49.58 -16.79
CA LEU A 4 15.64 48.17 -17.07
C LEU A 4 14.17 47.79 -16.80
N CYS A 5 13.58 48.26 -15.70
CA CYS A 5 12.18 48.04 -15.40
C CYS A 5 11.26 48.71 -16.46
N GLY A 6 11.62 49.90 -16.93
CA GLY A 6 10.89 50.61 -17.99
C GLY A 6 10.86 49.85 -19.31
N LEU A 7 11.96 49.18 -19.70
CA LEU A 7 12.04 48.35 -20.90
C LEU A 7 11.07 47.17 -20.88
N PHE A 8 10.74 46.61 -19.68
CA PHE A 8 9.81 45.52 -19.51
C PHE A 8 8.40 45.97 -19.07
N GLY A 9 8.12 47.25 -19.07
CA GLY A 9 6.82 47.75 -18.62
C GLY A 9 6.50 47.50 -17.13
N LEU A 10 7.54 47.33 -16.28
CA LEU A 10 7.41 47.03 -14.87
C LEU A 10 7.83 48.24 -14.01
N THR A 11 7.15 48.45 -12.88
CA THR A 11 7.64 49.40 -11.86
C THR A 11 8.73 48.78 -11.00
N ARG A 12 9.65 49.57 -10.42
CA ARG A 12 10.64 49.09 -9.45
C ARG A 12 9.99 48.33 -8.30
N GLN A 13 8.85 48.80 -7.79
CA GLN A 13 8.10 48.14 -6.71
C GLN A 13 7.59 46.78 -7.15
N ALA A 14 7.06 46.64 -8.35
CA ALA A 14 6.62 45.36 -8.90
C ALA A 14 7.77 44.35 -9.03
N TRP A 15 8.95 44.84 -9.47
CA TRP A 15 10.16 44.00 -9.53
C TRP A 15 10.59 43.48 -8.16
N TYR A 16 10.74 44.37 -7.17
CA TYR A 16 11.11 43.93 -5.81
C TYR A 16 10.05 43.04 -5.17
N ALA A 17 8.79 43.29 -5.39
CA ALA A 17 7.71 42.44 -4.93
C ALA A 17 7.77 41.04 -5.58
N ALA A 18 8.03 40.97 -6.87
CA ALA A 18 8.19 39.69 -7.59
C ALA A 18 9.43 38.92 -7.09
N THR A 19 10.56 39.60 -6.89
CA THR A 19 11.79 38.97 -6.36
C THR A 19 11.58 38.40 -4.98
N ARG A 20 11.03 39.18 -4.05
CA ARG A 20 10.70 38.71 -2.69
C ARG A 20 9.72 37.52 -2.71
N ARG A 21 8.73 37.55 -3.60
CA ARG A 21 7.79 36.44 -3.78
C ARG A 21 8.50 35.19 -4.29
N GLN A 22 9.43 35.31 -5.22
CA GLN A 22 10.20 34.22 -5.79
C GLN A 22 11.13 33.59 -4.74
N GLU A 23 11.83 34.43 -3.96
CA GLU A 23 12.67 33.97 -2.82
C GLU A 23 11.83 33.20 -1.78
N LYS A 24 10.67 33.72 -1.39
CA LYS A 24 9.75 33.06 -0.48
C LYS A 24 9.28 31.72 -1.03
N LEU A 25 8.92 31.65 -2.32
CA LEU A 25 8.52 30.41 -2.98
C LEU A 25 9.68 29.41 -3.05
N GLY A 26 10.91 29.88 -3.32
CA GLY A 26 12.11 29.05 -3.31
C GLY A 26 12.38 28.44 -1.94
N PHE A 27 12.29 29.26 -0.88
CA PHE A 27 12.43 28.77 0.51
C PHE A 27 11.35 27.73 0.88
N GLN A 28 10.09 28.01 0.58
CA GLN A 28 8.99 27.07 0.80
C GLN A 28 9.21 25.76 0.02
N ALA A 29 9.68 25.82 -1.22
CA ALA A 29 9.99 24.64 -2.01
C ALA A 29 11.10 23.79 -1.37
N ALA A 30 12.16 24.40 -0.83
CA ALA A 30 13.24 23.72 -0.15
C ALA A 30 12.73 22.95 1.11
N ILE A 31 11.88 23.59 1.92
CA ILE A 31 11.23 22.98 3.09
C ILE A 31 10.43 21.75 2.66
N VAL A 32 9.57 21.88 1.63
CA VAL A 32 8.75 20.79 1.10
C VAL A 32 9.61 19.64 0.59
N LEU A 33 10.67 19.94 -0.17
CA LEU A 33 11.57 18.90 -0.70
C LEU A 33 12.32 18.16 0.41
N THR A 34 12.70 18.85 1.46
CA THR A 34 13.32 18.21 2.65
C THR A 34 12.37 17.22 3.30
N GLU A 35 11.11 17.60 3.50
CA GLU A 35 10.10 16.72 4.07
C GLU A 35 9.79 15.52 3.13
N VAL A 36 9.69 15.74 1.84
CA VAL A 36 9.56 14.64 0.86
C VAL A 36 10.70 13.65 0.97
N LYS A 37 11.96 14.13 1.07
CA LYS A 37 13.12 13.26 1.24
C LYS A 37 13.08 12.50 2.57
N ARG A 38 12.64 13.13 3.66
CA ARG A 38 12.45 12.50 4.97
C ARG A 38 11.44 11.35 4.90
N LEU A 39 10.28 11.58 4.31
CA LEU A 39 9.23 10.56 4.14
C LEU A 39 9.71 9.41 3.24
N ARG A 40 10.45 9.70 2.18
CA ARG A 40 10.98 8.67 1.28
C ARG A 40 12.14 7.86 1.85
N LYS A 41 12.80 8.32 2.91
CA LYS A 41 13.72 7.46 3.67
C LYS A 41 12.99 6.30 4.36
N GLN A 42 11.72 6.47 4.71
CA GLN A 42 10.91 5.41 5.33
C GLN A 42 10.16 4.56 4.30
N ILE A 43 9.62 5.19 3.24
CA ILE A 43 8.92 4.52 2.15
C ILE A 43 9.42 5.11 0.82
N ALA A 44 10.43 4.49 0.24
CA ALA A 44 11.16 5.03 -0.91
C ALA A 44 10.26 5.25 -2.14
N GLY A 45 9.28 4.40 -2.36
CA GLY A 45 8.35 4.44 -3.48
C GLY A 45 7.07 5.24 -3.27
N LEU A 46 7.03 6.20 -2.32
CA LEU A 46 5.87 7.07 -2.14
C LEU A 46 5.63 7.97 -3.36
N GLY A 47 4.51 7.73 -4.05
CA GLY A 47 4.03 8.58 -5.14
C GLY A 47 3.42 9.90 -4.64
N THR A 48 3.28 10.88 -5.55
CA THR A 48 2.84 12.27 -5.24
C THR A 48 1.56 12.33 -4.40
N THR A 49 0.55 11.52 -4.73
CA THR A 49 -0.74 11.56 -4.02
C THR A 49 -0.59 11.16 -2.55
N LYS A 50 0.14 10.08 -2.27
CA LYS A 50 0.37 9.64 -0.88
C LYS A 50 1.28 10.60 -0.12
N LEU A 51 2.30 11.17 -0.77
CA LEU A 51 3.12 12.23 -0.18
C LEU A 51 2.25 13.43 0.20
N TYR A 52 1.36 13.87 -0.70
CA TYR A 52 0.46 14.99 -0.43
C TYR A 52 -0.44 14.73 0.78
N GLU A 53 -1.02 13.54 0.89
CA GLU A 53 -1.86 13.15 2.05
C GLU A 53 -1.06 13.14 3.37
N LEU A 54 0.17 12.61 3.36
CA LEU A 54 1.03 12.59 4.54
C LEU A 54 1.54 13.97 4.97
N MET A 55 1.59 14.90 4.04
CA MET A 55 2.15 16.24 4.28
C MET A 55 1.09 17.29 4.67
N GLN A 56 -0.20 16.93 4.79
CA GLN A 56 -1.26 17.91 5.07
C GLN A 56 -0.98 18.73 6.34
N ASP A 57 -0.73 18.03 7.46
CA ASP A 57 -0.46 18.70 8.74
C ASP A 57 0.86 19.48 8.71
N PHE A 58 1.88 18.94 8.05
CA PHE A 58 3.16 19.63 7.85
C PHE A 58 3.00 20.92 7.05
N LEU A 59 2.25 20.88 5.95
CA LEU A 59 1.98 22.06 5.12
C LEU A 59 1.19 23.10 5.89
N ALA A 60 0.19 22.68 6.67
CA ALA A 60 -0.62 23.55 7.51
C ALA A 60 0.23 24.25 8.58
N SER A 61 1.05 23.49 9.33
CA SER A 61 1.91 24.02 10.41
C SER A 61 2.95 25.04 9.90
N HIS A 62 3.42 24.88 8.65
CA HIS A 62 4.36 25.81 8.02
C HIS A 62 3.66 26.90 7.19
N GLN A 63 2.33 26.98 7.20
CA GLN A 63 1.53 27.93 6.44
C GLN A 63 1.84 27.92 4.92
N ILE A 64 2.17 26.73 4.38
CA ILE A 64 2.49 26.52 2.97
C ILE A 64 1.24 26.11 2.21
N LYS A 65 0.73 26.98 1.34
CA LYS A 65 -0.40 26.68 0.46
C LYS A 65 0.05 25.96 -0.81
N LEU A 66 0.17 24.63 -0.74
CA LEU A 66 0.61 23.78 -1.84
C LEU A 66 -0.46 22.72 -2.13
N GLY A 67 -0.99 22.69 -3.35
CA GLY A 67 -1.89 21.63 -3.81
C GLY A 67 -1.14 20.46 -4.43
N ARG A 68 -1.80 19.30 -4.55
CA ARG A 68 -1.25 18.05 -5.11
C ARG A 68 -0.56 18.27 -6.47
N ASP A 69 -1.17 19.01 -7.38
CA ASP A 69 -0.65 19.20 -8.74
C ASP A 69 0.58 20.12 -8.76
N LYS A 70 0.63 21.11 -7.86
CA LYS A 70 1.83 21.93 -7.66
C LYS A 70 2.96 21.10 -7.03
N LEU A 71 2.65 20.23 -6.08
CA LEU A 71 3.62 19.27 -5.53
C LEU A 71 4.17 18.37 -6.64
N HIS A 72 3.29 17.84 -7.52
CA HIS A 72 3.73 17.03 -8.65
C HIS A 72 4.70 17.78 -9.58
N LYS A 73 4.38 19.03 -9.92
CA LYS A 73 5.27 19.89 -10.73
C LYS A 73 6.62 20.12 -10.03
N LEU A 74 6.60 20.42 -8.74
CA LEU A 74 7.82 20.62 -7.94
C LEU A 74 8.70 19.36 -7.96
N LEU A 75 8.12 18.19 -7.74
CA LEU A 75 8.84 16.90 -7.80
C LEU A 75 9.39 16.64 -9.20
N LYS A 76 8.65 16.97 -10.26
CA LYS A 76 9.07 16.80 -11.65
C LYS A 76 10.30 17.66 -11.98
N ILE A 77 10.27 18.93 -11.62
CA ILE A 77 11.39 19.87 -11.85
C ILE A 77 12.67 19.41 -11.13
N ASN A 78 12.51 18.79 -9.94
CA ASN A 78 13.63 18.30 -9.15
C ASN A 78 14.03 16.85 -9.44
N GLY A 79 13.53 16.22 -10.52
CA GLY A 79 13.89 14.85 -10.88
C GLY A 79 13.41 13.78 -9.88
N LEU A 80 12.40 14.09 -9.05
CA LEU A 80 11.90 13.25 -7.98
C LEU A 80 10.62 12.49 -8.35
N ILE A 81 10.25 12.41 -9.62
CA ILE A 81 9.15 11.58 -10.10
C ILE A 81 9.60 10.12 -10.16
N LEU A 82 8.76 9.24 -9.60
CA LEU A 82 9.03 7.80 -9.62
C LEU A 82 8.64 7.19 -10.97
N THR A 83 9.56 6.46 -11.58
CA THR A 83 9.30 5.66 -12.78
C THR A 83 8.93 4.24 -12.40
N LYS A 84 7.84 3.70 -12.97
CA LYS A 84 7.41 2.32 -12.72
C LYS A 84 8.35 1.34 -13.44
N LYS A 85 9.00 0.46 -12.69
CA LYS A 85 9.65 -0.73 -13.26
C LYS A 85 8.59 -1.83 -13.48
N ARG A 86 8.54 -2.41 -14.68
CA ARG A 86 7.69 -3.57 -14.96
C ARG A 86 8.47 -4.84 -14.60
N SER A 87 7.90 -5.68 -13.73
CA SER A 87 8.40 -7.03 -13.45
C SER A 87 7.25 -8.02 -13.60
N LYS A 88 7.50 -9.12 -14.29
CA LYS A 88 6.57 -10.25 -14.39
C LYS A 88 7.36 -11.52 -14.09
N ILE A 89 7.06 -12.18 -12.98
CA ILE A 89 7.51 -13.55 -12.69
C ILE A 89 6.33 -14.28 -12.07
N LYS A 90 5.95 -15.43 -12.61
CA LYS A 90 4.90 -16.33 -12.09
C LYS A 90 5.59 -17.58 -11.52
N THR A 91 5.30 -17.96 -10.27
CA THR A 91 6.03 -19.03 -9.55
C THR A 91 5.20 -19.76 -8.50
N THR A 92 3.94 -20.08 -8.77
CA THR A 92 3.16 -20.92 -7.86
C THR A 92 3.02 -22.31 -8.48
N ASP A 93 3.44 -23.34 -7.76
CA ASP A 93 3.17 -24.74 -8.05
C ASP A 93 1.92 -25.16 -7.29
N SER A 94 0.83 -25.38 -8.02
CA SER A 94 -0.49 -25.77 -7.50
C SER A 94 -0.83 -27.23 -7.83
N ASP A 95 0.07 -27.95 -8.51
CA ASP A 95 -0.16 -29.32 -8.96
C ASP A 95 0.44 -30.31 -7.96
N HIS A 96 -0.35 -30.67 -6.95
CA HIS A 96 -0.01 -31.64 -5.90
C HIS A 96 -1.26 -32.32 -5.34
N ASP A 97 -1.09 -33.49 -4.70
CA ASP A 97 -2.16 -34.36 -4.20
C ASP A 97 -2.71 -33.99 -2.81
N LEU A 98 -2.23 -32.91 -2.19
CA LEU A 98 -2.74 -32.47 -0.88
C LEU A 98 -4.19 -31.98 -0.97
N GLU A 99 -4.93 -32.13 0.14
CA GLU A 99 -6.33 -31.69 0.26
C GLU A 99 -6.47 -30.20 -0.09
N LYS A 100 -7.43 -29.89 -0.96
CA LYS A 100 -7.75 -28.53 -1.42
C LYS A 100 -9.12 -28.13 -0.90
N TYR A 101 -9.24 -26.91 -0.40
CA TYR A 101 -10.47 -26.39 0.19
C TYR A 101 -11.22 -25.49 -0.81
N PRO A 102 -12.59 -25.46 -0.72
CA PRO A 102 -13.39 -24.64 -1.63
C PRO A 102 -13.15 -23.15 -1.40
N ASN A 103 -13.38 -22.35 -2.45
CA ASN A 103 -13.33 -20.89 -2.34
C ASN A 103 -14.63 -20.37 -1.69
N GLN A 104 -14.52 -19.84 -0.48
CA GLN A 104 -15.64 -19.31 0.30
C GLN A 104 -15.70 -17.78 0.29
N VAL A 105 -14.84 -17.11 -0.51
CA VAL A 105 -14.71 -15.64 -0.45
C VAL A 105 -15.09 -14.93 -1.74
N LYS A 106 -15.61 -15.62 -2.74
CA LYS A 106 -15.94 -15.03 -4.06
C LYS A 106 -16.81 -13.78 -3.97
N GLU A 107 -17.81 -13.80 -3.09
CA GLU A 107 -18.76 -12.70 -2.91
C GLU A 107 -18.62 -12.01 -1.55
N LEU A 108 -17.67 -12.44 -0.72
CA LEU A 108 -17.51 -11.93 0.63
C LEU A 108 -16.93 -10.52 0.61
N LYS A 109 -17.66 -9.58 1.18
CA LYS A 109 -17.19 -8.22 1.45
C LYS A 109 -17.08 -8.04 2.95
N PRO A 110 -15.87 -8.11 3.53
CA PRO A 110 -15.71 -7.95 4.96
C PRO A 110 -16.19 -6.56 5.40
N THR A 111 -16.97 -6.52 6.45
CA THR A 111 -17.55 -5.32 7.07
C THR A 111 -16.83 -4.91 8.35
N GLY A 112 -15.92 -5.75 8.82
CA GLY A 112 -15.13 -5.53 10.03
C GLY A 112 -13.81 -6.30 10.01
N ILE A 113 -12.96 -5.99 10.98
CA ILE A 113 -11.70 -6.69 11.22
C ILE A 113 -11.95 -8.13 11.67
N GLY A 114 -11.01 -9.03 11.39
CA GLY A 114 -11.08 -10.42 11.86
C GLY A 114 -12.15 -11.28 11.19
N GLN A 115 -12.72 -10.86 10.07
CA GLN A 115 -13.66 -11.66 9.28
C GLN A 115 -12.99 -12.45 8.16
N LEU A 116 -11.98 -11.85 7.54
CA LEU A 116 -11.24 -12.46 6.45
C LEU A 116 -9.78 -12.10 6.55
N TRP A 117 -8.94 -13.12 6.62
CA TRP A 117 -7.50 -13.01 6.39
C TRP A 117 -7.15 -13.55 5.01
N VAL A 118 -6.26 -12.86 4.32
CA VAL A 118 -5.66 -13.33 3.08
C VAL A 118 -4.18 -13.55 3.29
N SER A 119 -3.66 -14.64 2.78
CA SER A 119 -2.25 -14.98 2.91
C SER A 119 -1.62 -15.36 1.58
N ASP A 120 -0.33 -15.09 1.48
CA ASP A 120 0.49 -15.47 0.35
C ASP A 120 1.96 -15.52 0.80
N LEU A 121 2.79 -16.20 0.00
CA LEU A 121 4.22 -16.36 0.21
C LEU A 121 4.97 -15.85 -1.00
N ASN A 122 6.00 -15.06 -0.77
CA ASN A 122 6.85 -14.55 -1.83
C ASN A 122 8.33 -14.67 -1.45
N TYR A 123 9.19 -14.75 -2.45
CA TYR A 123 10.62 -14.83 -2.25
C TYR A 123 11.31 -13.49 -2.49
N ILE A 124 12.37 -13.26 -1.71
CA ILE A 124 13.28 -12.11 -1.80
C ILE A 124 14.67 -12.65 -2.08
N ARG A 125 15.38 -12.07 -3.06
CA ARG A 125 16.76 -12.47 -3.35
C ARG A 125 17.66 -12.11 -2.17
N VAL A 126 18.49 -13.06 -1.73
CA VAL A 126 19.48 -12.87 -0.66
C VAL A 126 20.79 -13.49 -1.09
N GLY A 127 21.78 -12.64 -1.34
CA GLY A 127 23.05 -13.08 -1.93
C GLY A 127 22.83 -13.79 -3.27
N ILE A 128 23.31 -15.02 -3.37
CA ILE A 128 23.15 -15.88 -4.55
C ILE A 128 21.85 -16.73 -4.53
N GLY A 129 21.10 -16.73 -3.41
CA GLY A 129 19.90 -17.53 -3.21
C GLY A 129 18.65 -16.68 -2.96
N PHE A 130 17.70 -17.29 -2.24
CA PHE A 130 16.43 -16.69 -1.89
C PHE A 130 16.10 -16.92 -0.41
N ALA A 131 15.33 -16.02 0.16
CA ALA A 131 14.63 -16.21 1.40
C ALA A 131 13.13 -15.95 1.17
N TYR A 132 12.28 -16.42 2.05
CA TYR A 132 10.85 -16.54 1.85
C TYR A 132 10.11 -15.70 2.87
N LEU A 133 9.28 -14.80 2.40
CA LEU A 133 8.43 -13.93 3.20
C LEU A 133 6.99 -14.44 3.11
N SER A 134 6.46 -14.93 4.24
CA SER A 134 5.04 -15.26 4.41
C SER A 134 4.33 -14.06 5.04
N VAL A 135 3.17 -13.69 4.51
CA VAL A 135 2.37 -12.56 5.00
C VAL A 135 0.92 -12.98 5.17
N ILE A 136 0.32 -12.59 6.29
CA ILE A 136 -1.12 -12.68 6.54
C ILE A 136 -1.64 -11.27 6.73
N MET A 137 -2.66 -10.89 5.96
CA MET A 137 -3.25 -9.57 5.97
C MET A 137 -4.74 -9.64 6.28
N ASP A 138 -5.22 -8.81 7.18
CA ASP A 138 -6.64 -8.58 7.39
C ASP A 138 -7.25 -7.86 6.18
N ALA A 139 -8.22 -8.48 5.53
CA ALA A 139 -8.78 -7.99 4.27
C ALA A 139 -9.58 -6.70 4.42
N TYR A 140 -10.15 -6.41 5.60
CA TYR A 140 -10.89 -5.19 5.86
C TYR A 140 -9.95 -4.00 6.07
N SER A 141 -9.05 -4.10 7.03
CA SER A 141 -8.14 -3.02 7.43
C SER A 141 -6.88 -2.90 6.58
N ARG A 142 -6.57 -3.90 5.74
CA ARG A 142 -5.31 -4.03 4.99
C ARG A 142 -4.07 -4.16 5.89
N LYS A 143 -4.25 -4.38 7.18
CA LYS A 143 -3.15 -4.55 8.14
C LYS A 143 -2.49 -5.91 7.94
N ILE A 144 -1.17 -5.93 7.86
CA ILE A 144 -0.39 -7.16 7.98
C ILE A 144 -0.43 -7.54 9.45
N VAL A 145 -1.18 -8.61 9.75
CA VAL A 145 -1.42 -9.11 11.11
C VAL A 145 -0.46 -10.23 11.51
N GLY A 146 0.16 -10.88 10.54
CA GLY A 146 1.20 -11.88 10.76
C GLY A 146 2.18 -11.92 9.61
N TRP A 147 3.44 -12.17 9.91
CA TRP A 147 4.49 -12.34 8.92
C TRP A 147 5.65 -13.16 9.47
N SER A 148 6.40 -13.76 8.57
CA SER A 148 7.66 -14.43 8.91
C SER A 148 8.61 -14.40 7.73
N PHE A 149 9.92 -14.34 8.00
CA PHE A 149 10.96 -14.34 7.00
C PHE A 149 11.95 -15.48 7.26
N HIS A 150 12.03 -16.44 6.35
CA HIS A 150 12.78 -17.69 6.53
C HIS A 150 13.76 -17.94 5.39
N LYS A 151 14.86 -18.63 5.71
CA LYS A 151 15.88 -19.05 4.73
C LYS A 151 15.41 -20.19 3.85
N THR A 152 14.51 -21.03 4.34
CA THR A 152 14.02 -22.23 3.65
C THR A 152 12.54 -22.12 3.32
N LEU A 153 12.13 -22.83 2.26
CA LEU A 153 10.71 -22.90 1.83
C LEU A 153 9.98 -24.04 2.59
N GLU A 154 10.10 -24.09 3.89
CA GLU A 154 9.39 -25.05 4.73
C GLU A 154 8.05 -24.49 5.23
N ALA A 155 7.13 -25.37 5.65
CA ALA A 155 5.85 -25.00 6.25
C ALA A 155 6.01 -24.19 7.55
N LYS A 156 7.17 -24.26 8.20
CA LYS A 156 7.51 -23.49 9.42
C LYS A 156 7.34 -21.97 9.23
N GLY A 157 7.67 -21.44 8.04
CA GLY A 157 7.50 -20.03 7.74
C GLY A 157 6.03 -19.59 7.80
N PRO A 158 5.15 -20.12 6.95
CA PRO A 158 3.72 -19.82 7.03
C PRO A 158 3.10 -20.05 8.41
N VAL A 159 3.47 -21.16 9.12
CA VAL A 159 2.99 -21.43 10.47
C VAL A 159 3.42 -20.33 11.45
N ALA A 160 4.67 -19.87 11.41
CA ALA A 160 5.13 -18.77 12.26
C ALA A 160 4.37 -17.46 11.99
N ALA A 161 4.06 -17.16 10.73
CA ALA A 161 3.23 -16.02 10.37
C ALA A 161 1.80 -16.18 10.94
N LEU A 162 1.24 -17.39 10.89
CA LEU A 162 -0.08 -17.68 11.45
C LEU A 162 -0.10 -17.53 12.97
N GLU A 163 0.91 -18.02 13.67
CA GLU A 163 1.03 -17.86 15.13
C GLU A 163 1.06 -16.37 15.53
N MET A 164 1.84 -15.55 14.82
CA MET A 164 1.87 -14.11 15.04
C MET A 164 0.49 -13.48 14.84
N ALA A 165 -0.22 -13.87 13.77
CA ALA A 165 -1.55 -13.35 13.49
C ALA A 165 -2.57 -13.76 14.57
N LEU A 166 -2.51 -15.01 15.05
CA LEU A 166 -3.38 -15.52 16.12
C LEU A 166 -3.12 -14.80 17.44
N GLN A 167 -1.87 -14.54 17.80
CA GLN A 167 -1.51 -13.78 18.99
C GLN A 167 -2.08 -12.35 18.95
N MET A 168 -2.03 -11.72 17.77
CA MET A 168 -2.58 -10.37 17.59
C MET A 168 -4.11 -10.35 17.64
N HIS A 169 -4.75 -11.39 17.09
CA HIS A 169 -6.21 -11.48 17.00
C HIS A 169 -6.88 -11.72 18.37
N GLY A 170 -6.19 -12.42 19.27
CA GLY A 170 -6.74 -12.84 20.55
C GLY A 170 -7.87 -13.87 20.40
N GLN A 171 -8.57 -14.12 21.51
CA GLN A 171 -9.75 -14.99 21.49
C GLN A 171 -10.98 -14.14 21.15
N THR A 172 -11.50 -14.28 19.93
CA THR A 172 -12.77 -13.66 19.51
C THR A 172 -13.77 -14.74 19.14
N ASN A 173 -15.06 -14.50 19.42
CA ASN A 173 -16.14 -15.40 19.01
C ASN A 173 -16.59 -15.15 17.56
N GLN A 174 -15.84 -14.39 16.77
CA GLN A 174 -16.18 -14.12 15.38
C GLN A 174 -15.68 -15.24 14.48
N SER A 175 -16.50 -15.63 13.51
CA SER A 175 -16.08 -16.56 12.46
C SER A 175 -15.07 -15.90 11.55
N LEU A 176 -13.83 -16.36 11.60
CA LEU A 176 -12.74 -15.91 10.76
C LEU A 176 -12.55 -16.88 9.59
N ILE A 177 -12.44 -16.36 8.39
CA ILE A 177 -12.04 -17.13 7.20
C ILE A 177 -10.59 -16.79 6.88
N HIS A 178 -9.78 -17.83 6.67
CA HIS A 178 -8.41 -17.70 6.14
C HIS A 178 -8.40 -18.15 4.69
N HIS A 179 -8.00 -17.25 3.78
CA HIS A 179 -7.94 -17.50 2.35
C HIS A 179 -6.50 -17.45 1.83
N SER A 180 -6.11 -18.45 1.07
CA SER A 180 -4.77 -18.56 0.45
C SER A 180 -4.87 -19.12 -0.97
N ASP A 181 -3.74 -19.13 -1.69
CA ASP A 181 -3.60 -19.98 -2.86
C ASP A 181 -3.54 -21.47 -2.48
N ARG A 182 -3.51 -22.35 -3.50
CA ARG A 182 -3.37 -23.80 -3.33
C ARG A 182 -1.91 -24.25 -3.24
N GLY A 183 -1.00 -23.39 -2.81
CA GLY A 183 0.40 -23.76 -2.66
C GLY A 183 0.61 -24.83 -1.60
N VAL A 184 1.55 -25.77 -1.85
CA VAL A 184 1.88 -26.91 -0.96
C VAL A 184 1.99 -26.51 0.51
N LYS A 185 2.46 -25.30 0.82
CA LYS A 185 2.69 -24.84 2.19
C LYS A 185 1.39 -24.58 2.95
N TYR A 186 0.38 -24.06 2.27
CA TYR A 186 -0.94 -23.80 2.85
C TYR A 186 -1.81 -25.05 2.93
N CYS A 187 -1.53 -26.05 2.07
CA CYS A 187 -2.15 -27.39 2.11
C CYS A 187 -1.44 -28.37 3.06
N SER A 188 -0.30 -27.98 3.66
CA SER A 188 0.44 -28.86 4.58
C SER A 188 -0.36 -29.15 5.85
N GLY A 189 -0.27 -30.41 6.35
CA GLY A 189 -0.97 -30.82 7.57
C GLY A 189 -0.71 -29.89 8.74
N ALA A 190 0.54 -29.49 8.98
CA ALA A 190 0.91 -28.59 10.08
C ALA A 190 0.18 -27.24 10.01
N TYR A 191 -0.02 -26.68 8.81
CA TYR A 191 -0.72 -25.40 8.63
C TYR A 191 -2.25 -25.58 8.78
N VAL A 192 -2.80 -26.60 8.13
CA VAL A 192 -4.24 -26.92 8.17
C VAL A 192 -4.68 -27.27 9.59
N ASP A 193 -3.93 -28.12 10.31
CA ASP A 193 -4.24 -28.51 11.68
C ASP A 193 -4.22 -27.30 12.62
N ARG A 194 -3.31 -26.37 12.39
CA ARG A 194 -3.24 -25.15 13.19
C ARG A 194 -4.44 -24.23 12.98
N LEU A 195 -4.92 -24.09 11.73
CA LEU A 195 -6.16 -23.38 11.41
C LEU A 195 -7.38 -24.04 12.06
N ARG A 196 -7.48 -25.38 11.97
CA ARG A 196 -8.56 -26.15 12.58
C ARG A 196 -8.58 -26.02 14.10
N GLN A 197 -7.41 -26.11 14.77
CA GLN A 197 -7.28 -25.87 16.21
C GLN A 197 -7.72 -24.48 16.63
N ALA A 198 -7.46 -23.47 15.79
CA ALA A 198 -7.91 -22.11 16.01
C ALA A 198 -9.38 -21.87 15.60
N LYS A 199 -10.10 -22.90 15.12
CA LYS A 199 -11.49 -22.84 14.61
C LYS A 199 -11.66 -21.81 13.49
N ILE A 200 -10.65 -21.67 12.63
CA ILE A 200 -10.65 -20.78 11.47
C ILE A 200 -11.14 -21.55 10.24
N THR A 201 -12.08 -21.00 9.51
CA THR A 201 -12.58 -21.58 8.27
C THR A 201 -11.52 -21.45 7.17
N ILE A 202 -11.22 -22.57 6.50
CA ILE A 202 -10.20 -22.62 5.44
C ILE A 202 -10.86 -22.37 4.11
N SER A 203 -10.30 -21.46 3.33
CA SER A 203 -10.70 -21.13 1.96
C SER A 203 -9.47 -21.05 1.06
N MET A 204 -9.57 -21.56 -0.16
CA MET A 204 -8.47 -21.52 -1.13
C MET A 204 -8.97 -21.07 -2.50
N THR A 205 -8.07 -20.53 -3.33
CA THR A 205 -8.38 -20.22 -4.72
C THR A 205 -8.82 -21.50 -5.46
N GLU A 206 -9.74 -21.40 -6.40
CA GLU A 206 -10.18 -22.56 -7.19
C GLU A 206 -9.41 -22.72 -8.49
N SER A 207 -9.03 -21.60 -9.07
CA SER A 207 -8.27 -21.53 -10.31
C SER A 207 -6.93 -20.84 -10.06
N GLY A 208 -6.08 -20.86 -11.09
CA GLY A 208 -4.85 -20.05 -11.07
C GLY A 208 -5.10 -18.58 -11.42
N ASP A 209 -6.34 -18.09 -11.32
CA ASP A 209 -6.67 -16.68 -11.60
C ASP A 209 -6.12 -15.77 -10.47
N PRO A 210 -5.22 -14.84 -10.81
CA PRO A 210 -4.68 -13.88 -9.86
C PRO A 210 -5.76 -13.05 -9.13
N ASN A 211 -6.95 -12.90 -9.70
CA ASN A 211 -8.04 -12.15 -9.08
C ASN A 211 -8.58 -12.82 -7.81
N GLU A 212 -8.44 -14.14 -7.68
CA GLU A 212 -8.95 -14.87 -6.50
C GLU A 212 -8.16 -14.55 -5.23
N ASN A 213 -6.87 -14.14 -5.32
CA ASN A 213 -6.07 -13.69 -4.18
C ASN A 213 -5.43 -12.31 -4.41
N ALA A 214 -6.13 -11.44 -5.13
CA ALA A 214 -5.63 -10.13 -5.56
C ALA A 214 -5.15 -9.22 -4.41
N LEU A 215 -5.71 -9.38 -3.20
CA LEU A 215 -5.30 -8.58 -2.04
C LEU A 215 -3.92 -8.98 -1.54
N ALA A 216 -3.64 -10.27 -1.42
CA ALA A 216 -2.33 -10.76 -0.99
C ALA A 216 -1.25 -10.48 -2.05
N GLU A 217 -1.56 -10.67 -3.34
CA GLU A 217 -0.65 -10.26 -4.42
C GLU A 217 -0.34 -8.76 -4.39
N ARG A 218 -1.35 -7.94 -4.09
CA ARG A 218 -1.20 -6.49 -4.02
C ARG A 218 -0.28 -6.05 -2.89
N VAL A 219 -0.32 -6.71 -1.71
CA VAL A 219 0.59 -6.36 -0.62
C VAL A 219 2.03 -6.64 -1.00
N PHE A 220 2.33 -7.79 -1.61
CA PHE A 220 3.69 -8.10 -2.07
C PHE A 220 4.18 -7.16 -3.15
N ARG A 221 3.32 -6.80 -4.10
CA ARG A 221 3.66 -5.78 -5.09
C ARG A 221 4.01 -4.46 -4.41
N THR A 222 3.23 -4.04 -3.41
CA THR A 222 3.51 -2.83 -2.64
C THR A 222 4.84 -2.92 -1.89
N LEU A 223 5.12 -4.03 -1.21
CA LEU A 223 6.37 -4.24 -0.48
C LEU A 223 7.58 -4.19 -1.43
N LYS A 224 7.47 -4.78 -2.62
CA LYS A 224 8.52 -4.72 -3.63
C LYS A 224 8.69 -3.32 -4.23
N GLU A 225 7.59 -2.69 -4.71
CA GLU A 225 7.67 -1.43 -5.46
C GLU A 225 7.89 -0.21 -4.58
N GLU A 226 7.25 -0.15 -3.40
CA GLU A 226 7.31 1.05 -2.54
C GLU A 226 8.37 0.95 -1.43
N PHE A 227 8.70 -0.28 -0.98
CA PHE A 227 9.72 -0.50 0.05
C PHE A 227 11.02 -1.12 -0.51
N HIS A 228 11.07 -1.34 -1.82
CA HIS A 228 12.25 -1.85 -2.54
C HIS A 228 12.76 -3.21 -2.04
N LEU A 229 11.86 -4.09 -1.60
CA LEU A 229 12.21 -5.46 -1.17
C LEU A 229 12.49 -6.38 -2.37
N TRP A 230 13.48 -6.04 -3.18
CA TRP A 230 13.84 -6.81 -4.37
C TRP A 230 14.95 -7.83 -4.12
N GLY A 231 15.96 -7.44 -3.33
CA GLY A 231 17.10 -8.27 -3.01
C GLY A 231 18.10 -7.58 -2.10
N PHE A 232 18.85 -8.39 -1.36
CA PHE A 232 19.80 -7.93 -0.35
C PHE A 232 21.08 -8.77 -0.37
N PRO A 233 22.21 -8.21 0.05
CA PRO A 233 23.49 -8.94 0.11
C PRO A 233 23.48 -10.07 1.15
N SER A 234 22.74 -9.91 2.27
CA SER A 234 22.71 -10.89 3.36
C SER A 234 21.32 -11.05 3.96
N PHE A 235 21.08 -12.17 4.64
CA PHE A 235 19.81 -12.47 5.30
C PHE A 235 19.47 -11.44 6.40
N GLY A 236 20.42 -11.08 7.25
CA GLY A 236 20.17 -10.11 8.33
C GLY A 236 19.75 -8.74 7.81
N LEU A 237 20.37 -8.25 6.72
CA LEU A 237 19.95 -6.99 6.07
C LEU A 237 18.56 -7.10 5.47
N ALA A 238 18.23 -8.24 4.85
CA ALA A 238 16.90 -8.49 4.31
C ALA A 238 15.83 -8.53 5.42
N GLU A 239 16.11 -9.24 6.51
CA GLU A 239 15.21 -9.39 7.65
C GLU A 239 14.89 -8.03 8.30
N THR A 240 15.92 -7.22 8.59
CA THR A 240 15.76 -5.85 9.10
C THR A 240 14.94 -4.98 8.14
N ALA A 241 15.21 -5.06 6.84
CA ALA A 241 14.46 -4.30 5.84
C ALA A 241 13.00 -4.74 5.74
N VAL A 242 12.71 -6.04 5.83
CA VAL A 242 11.34 -6.60 5.85
C VAL A 242 10.59 -6.10 7.08
N GLU A 243 11.20 -6.17 8.27
CA GLU A 243 10.58 -5.69 9.51
C GLU A 243 10.23 -4.20 9.42
N GLN A 244 11.19 -3.38 8.99
CA GLN A 244 10.98 -1.93 8.82
C GLN A 244 9.89 -1.64 7.77
N ALA A 245 9.88 -2.37 6.66
CA ALA A 245 8.89 -2.21 5.61
C ALA A 245 7.47 -2.55 6.11
N ILE A 246 7.30 -3.65 6.83
CA ILE A 246 5.99 -4.05 7.37
C ILE A 246 5.52 -3.07 8.44
N ARG A 247 6.39 -2.61 9.32
CA ARG A 247 6.08 -1.58 10.29
C ARG A 247 5.60 -0.29 9.61
N ALA A 248 6.35 0.22 8.63
CA ALA A 248 6.00 1.43 7.90
C ALA A 248 4.76 1.22 6.99
N TYR A 249 4.53 0.02 6.46
CA TYR A 249 3.32 -0.35 5.74
C TYR A 249 2.09 -0.21 6.63
N ASN A 250 2.13 -0.74 7.85
CA ASN A 250 1.01 -0.73 8.79
C ASN A 250 0.76 0.66 9.39
N SER A 251 1.82 1.35 9.84
CA SER A 251 1.70 2.55 10.67
C SER A 251 1.81 3.87 9.90
N LEU A 252 2.44 3.88 8.73
CA LEU A 252 2.75 5.14 8.02
C LEU A 252 2.12 5.22 6.63
N ARG A 253 1.99 4.11 5.91
CA ARG A 253 1.56 4.13 4.51
C ARG A 253 0.07 4.41 4.36
N PRO A 254 -0.36 5.49 3.65
CA PRO A 254 -1.76 5.74 3.37
C PRO A 254 -2.30 4.78 2.29
N HIS A 255 -3.51 4.28 2.50
CA HIS A 255 -4.21 3.41 1.54
C HIS A 255 -5.41 4.12 0.92
N ALA A 256 -5.44 4.23 -0.40
CA ALA A 256 -6.56 4.86 -1.11
C ALA A 256 -7.89 4.14 -0.85
N SER A 257 -7.88 2.78 -0.77
CA SER A 257 -9.07 1.99 -0.44
C SER A 257 -9.57 2.18 1.00
N LEU A 258 -8.79 2.78 1.88
CA LEU A 258 -9.13 3.09 3.26
C LEU A 258 -9.38 4.59 3.48
N GLY A 259 -9.64 5.34 2.40
CA GLY A 259 -9.77 6.79 2.50
C GLY A 259 -8.47 7.48 2.93
N TYR A 260 -7.33 6.95 2.52
CA TYR A 260 -5.97 7.37 2.88
C TYR A 260 -5.59 7.22 4.36
N LYS A 261 -6.36 6.48 5.15
CA LYS A 261 -5.93 6.03 6.48
C LYS A 261 -4.79 5.01 6.35
N THR A 262 -4.00 4.88 7.40
CA THR A 262 -3.05 3.77 7.53
C THR A 262 -3.78 2.47 7.92
N PRO A 263 -3.21 1.28 7.64
CA PRO A 263 -3.78 0.02 8.11
C PRO A 263 -4.01 -0.04 9.62
N ASP A 264 -3.09 0.49 10.43
CA ASP A 264 -3.24 0.53 11.89
C ASP A 264 -4.46 1.35 12.31
N LEU A 265 -4.65 2.54 11.75
CA LEU A 265 -5.83 3.37 12.03
C LEU A 265 -7.13 2.70 11.57
N ALA A 266 -7.11 2.05 10.40
CA ALA A 266 -8.26 1.33 9.89
C ALA A 266 -8.59 0.09 10.74
N HIS A 267 -7.59 -0.55 11.33
CA HIS A 267 -7.75 -1.72 12.20
C HIS A 267 -8.36 -1.38 13.56
N GLN A 268 -8.28 -0.13 13.99
CA GLN A 268 -8.93 0.37 15.22
C GLN A 268 -10.39 0.79 14.97
N GLY A 269 -10.75 1.08 13.72
CA GLY A 269 -12.09 1.55 13.35
C GLY A 269 -13.06 0.39 13.12
N LYS A 270 -14.37 0.67 13.33
CA LYS A 270 -15.46 -0.24 12.99
C LYS A 270 -16.28 0.34 11.83
N GLY A 271 -16.97 -0.52 11.11
CA GLY A 271 -17.88 -0.14 10.03
C GLY A 271 -17.22 -0.06 8.65
N TYR A 272 -18.05 0.08 7.61
CA TYR A 272 -17.61 0.10 6.20
C TYR A 272 -16.60 1.22 5.93
N GLN A 273 -15.55 0.89 5.20
CA GLN A 273 -14.53 1.84 4.75
C GLN A 273 -14.83 2.28 3.31
N PRO A 274 -15.43 3.46 3.10
CA PRO A 274 -15.76 3.90 1.75
C PRO A 274 -14.49 4.13 0.94
N LEU A 275 -14.51 3.73 -0.33
CA LEU A 275 -13.47 4.09 -1.27
C LEU A 275 -13.52 5.59 -1.53
N LYS A 276 -12.46 6.32 -1.26
CA LYS A 276 -12.30 7.72 -1.70
C LYS A 276 -12.09 7.84 -3.23
N TRP A 277 -11.97 6.71 -3.92
CA TRP A 277 -11.77 6.65 -5.37
C TRP A 277 -13.03 6.18 -6.08
N TYR A 278 -13.59 7.06 -6.91
CA TYR A 278 -14.50 6.64 -7.95
C TYR A 278 -13.67 6.04 -9.08
N PRO A 279 -14.03 4.87 -9.63
CA PRO A 279 -13.34 4.35 -10.80
C PRO A 279 -13.46 5.39 -11.91
N TYR A 280 -12.32 5.84 -12.43
CA TYR A 280 -12.29 6.71 -13.60
C TYR A 280 -12.89 5.89 -14.76
N LYS A 281 -14.16 6.16 -15.10
CA LYS A 281 -14.74 5.63 -16.32
C LYS A 281 -13.91 6.22 -17.46
N LYS A 282 -13.13 5.40 -18.16
CA LYS A 282 -12.55 5.78 -19.43
C LYS A 282 -13.73 6.14 -20.35
N VAL A 283 -14.04 7.41 -20.47
CA VAL A 283 -14.90 7.90 -21.53
C VAL A 283 -14.10 7.68 -22.83
N ARG A 284 -14.45 6.65 -23.58
CA ARG A 284 -14.03 6.56 -24.98
C ARG A 284 -14.70 7.76 -25.65
N PHE A 285 -13.91 8.68 -26.16
CA PHE A 285 -14.38 9.74 -27.05
C PHE A 285 -15.01 9.08 -28.28
N GLY A 286 -16.31 9.02 -28.31
CA GLY A 286 -17.16 8.64 -29.42
C GLY A 286 -18.54 9.13 -29.03
N ASN A 287 -18.93 10.26 -29.64
CA ASN A 287 -20.25 10.90 -29.67
C ASN A 287 -21.23 10.52 -28.54
N VAL A 288 -21.22 11.25 -27.44
CA VAL A 288 -22.31 11.20 -26.47
C VAL A 288 -22.70 12.64 -26.10
N HIS A 289 -23.93 13.00 -26.42
CA HIS A 289 -24.58 14.20 -25.95
C HIS A 289 -24.64 14.18 -24.40
N TYR A 290 -24.19 15.27 -23.78
CA TYR A 290 -24.35 15.49 -22.35
C TYR A 290 -25.84 15.75 -22.05
N GLN A 291 -26.50 14.84 -21.35
CA GLN A 291 -27.63 15.17 -20.48
C GLN A 291 -27.10 15.30 -19.05
N ALA A 292 -27.17 16.50 -18.52
CA ALA A 292 -26.88 16.79 -17.13
C ALA A 292 -28.09 16.38 -16.30
N ASP A 293 -28.02 15.23 -15.66
CA ASP A 293 -29.00 14.85 -14.64
C ASP A 293 -28.64 15.56 -13.33
N ASN A 294 -29.55 16.41 -12.92
CA ASN A 294 -29.58 17.14 -11.66
C ASN A 294 -29.53 16.16 -10.48
N LEU A 295 -28.43 16.16 -9.74
CA LEU A 295 -28.40 15.63 -8.38
C LEU A 295 -28.56 16.82 -7.43
N SER A 296 -29.80 17.00 -6.97
CA SER A 296 -30.16 17.89 -5.87
C SER A 296 -29.44 17.43 -4.59
N CYS A 297 -28.53 18.23 -4.09
CA CYS A 297 -28.09 18.20 -2.70
C CYS A 297 -29.22 18.79 -1.84
N SER A 298 -29.81 17.96 -0.98
CA SER A 298 -30.56 18.47 0.17
C SER A 298 -29.63 18.54 1.38
N PRO A 299 -29.62 19.62 2.15
CA PRO A 299 -28.86 19.76 3.36
C PRO A 299 -29.62 19.19 4.56
N LEU A 300 -28.96 18.41 5.38
CA LEU A 300 -29.18 18.31 6.81
C LEU A 300 -27.88 17.79 7.47
#